data_0a058dae456f782e958c6489412edef5
#
_entry.id   0a058dae456f782e958c6489412edef5
#
_cell.length_a   1.000
_cell.length_b   1.000
_cell.length_c   1.000
_cell.angle_alpha   90.00
_cell.angle_beta   90.00
_cell.angle_gamma   90.00
#
_symmetry.space_group_name_H-M   'P 1'
#
loop_
_entity.id
_entity.type
_entity.pdbx_description
1 polymer ?
#
loop_
_entity_poly.entity_id
_entity_poly.type
_entity_poly.pdbx_seq_one_letter_code
_entity_poly.pdbx_strand_id
1 'polypeptide(L)'
;MPMEALDASDLKQINRFFKAELLPVLSPILLGPNHPIPHLVNKRLYATALLENKKGHKAVGIVPVPDSVPPYLLLSDGKRFVRTENILLRWMPTLFDAYSVKESCVLAVTRNADISFDEEKFEDNEEDFRRHMKKLLKQRDHLAVVRLELSAAVSGAFQKILSSPVRVEKHQVFADACPLNMQYVFRLISELPRELSEQLLYPDYRPRWAEDFLKEQQIMTQVQHKDRLLFYPYDSVEPFLRLLNEAAEN
;
A
#
# COMPACT_ATOMS: atom_id res chain seq x y z
N MET A 1 -14.91 -6.85 5.59
CA MET A 1 -15.75 -7.90 6.19
C MET A 1 -15.02 -9.23 6.14
N PRO A 2 -15.06 -10.10 7.17
CA PRO A 2 -14.48 -11.44 7.09
C PRO A 2 -15.24 -12.31 6.06
N MET A 3 -14.49 -13.18 5.38
CA MET A 3 -15.06 -14.00 4.29
C MET A 3 -16.12 -15.02 4.76
N GLU A 4 -16.04 -15.43 6.03
CA GLU A 4 -16.96 -16.39 6.65
C GLU A 4 -18.35 -15.79 6.92
N ALA A 5 -18.46 -14.48 6.96
CA ALA A 5 -19.71 -13.76 7.21
C ALA A 5 -20.48 -13.37 5.94
N LEU A 6 -20.04 -13.87 4.77
CA LEU A 6 -20.62 -13.58 3.46
C LEU A 6 -21.70 -14.58 3.10
N ASP A 7 -22.79 -14.10 2.51
CA ASP A 7 -23.85 -14.94 1.99
C ASP A 7 -23.56 -15.47 0.57
N ALA A 8 -24.45 -16.31 0.03
CA ALA A 8 -24.30 -16.91 -1.29
C ALA A 8 -24.32 -15.85 -2.43
N SER A 9 -25.05 -14.75 -2.26
CA SER A 9 -25.12 -13.65 -3.23
C SER A 9 -23.80 -12.89 -3.27
N ASP A 10 -23.26 -12.56 -2.08
CA ASP A 10 -21.96 -11.92 -1.91
C ASP A 10 -20.85 -12.75 -2.57
N LEU A 11 -20.83 -14.06 -2.30
CA LEU A 11 -19.85 -14.98 -2.87
C LEU A 11 -19.95 -15.08 -4.40
N LYS A 12 -21.16 -15.01 -4.95
CA LYS A 12 -21.36 -14.97 -6.41
C LYS A 12 -20.78 -13.69 -7.03
N GLN A 13 -21.02 -12.54 -6.39
CA GLN A 13 -20.45 -11.25 -6.83
C GLN A 13 -18.91 -11.27 -6.78
N ILE A 14 -18.34 -11.74 -5.68
CA ILE A 14 -16.89 -11.85 -5.49
C ILE A 14 -16.26 -12.80 -6.51
N ASN A 15 -16.90 -13.95 -6.77
CA ASN A 15 -16.42 -14.91 -7.77
C ASN A 15 -16.42 -14.31 -9.18
N ARG A 16 -17.46 -13.54 -9.52
CA ARG A 16 -17.49 -12.80 -10.80
C ARG A 16 -16.35 -11.80 -10.90
N PHE A 17 -16.15 -10.99 -9.87
CA PHE A 17 -15.07 -10.01 -9.80
C PHE A 17 -13.69 -10.69 -9.90
N PHE A 18 -13.48 -11.77 -9.14
CA PHE A 18 -12.23 -12.54 -9.21
C PHE A 18 -11.93 -13.01 -10.64
N LYS A 19 -12.91 -13.64 -11.30
CA LYS A 19 -12.70 -14.20 -12.65
C LYS A 19 -12.53 -13.15 -13.73
N ALA A 20 -13.28 -12.04 -13.64
CA ALA A 20 -13.31 -11.02 -14.69
C ALA A 20 -12.18 -9.99 -14.58
N GLU A 21 -11.82 -9.61 -13.35
CA GLU A 21 -10.93 -8.47 -13.11
C GLU A 21 -9.61 -8.87 -12.45
N LEU A 22 -9.64 -9.79 -11.47
CA LEU A 22 -8.43 -10.19 -10.77
C LEU A 22 -7.61 -11.23 -11.55
N LEU A 23 -8.20 -12.35 -11.86
CA LEU A 23 -7.49 -13.50 -12.46
C LEU A 23 -6.65 -13.14 -13.69
N PRO A 24 -7.12 -12.31 -14.64
CA PRO A 24 -6.34 -11.98 -15.85
C PRO A 24 -5.06 -11.16 -15.57
N VAL A 25 -4.98 -10.46 -14.44
CA VAL A 25 -3.85 -9.58 -14.11
C VAL A 25 -2.95 -10.16 -13.01
N LEU A 26 -3.26 -11.37 -12.51
CA LEU A 26 -2.45 -12.01 -11.47
C LEU A 26 -1.20 -12.65 -12.07
N SER A 27 -0.12 -12.60 -11.29
CA SER A 27 1.15 -13.26 -11.57
C SER A 27 1.55 -14.13 -10.37
N PRO A 28 0.95 -15.33 -10.21
CA PRO A 28 1.32 -16.25 -9.12
C PRO A 28 2.76 -16.73 -9.28
N ILE A 29 3.51 -16.71 -8.21
CA ILE A 29 4.91 -17.15 -8.15
C ILE A 29 5.00 -18.31 -7.17
N LEU A 30 5.60 -19.42 -7.60
CA LEU A 30 5.89 -20.56 -6.76
C LEU A 30 7.36 -20.50 -6.32
N LEU A 31 7.59 -20.39 -5.02
CA LEU A 31 8.94 -20.42 -4.44
C LEU A 31 9.35 -21.85 -4.15
N GLY A 32 10.57 -22.16 -4.52
CA GLY A 32 11.19 -23.47 -4.26
C GLY A 32 12.70 -23.33 -4.24
N PRO A 33 13.44 -24.46 -4.13
CA PRO A 33 14.90 -24.44 -4.08
C PRO A 33 15.56 -23.69 -5.25
N ASN A 34 14.93 -23.75 -6.44
CA ASN A 34 15.44 -23.14 -7.66
C ASN A 34 14.80 -21.77 -7.98
N HIS A 35 13.83 -21.33 -7.20
CA HIS A 35 13.11 -20.08 -7.39
C HIS A 35 13.11 -19.30 -6.07
N PRO A 36 14.11 -18.44 -5.86
CA PRO A 36 14.19 -17.62 -4.66
C PRO A 36 13.03 -16.63 -4.56
N ILE A 37 12.82 -16.08 -3.38
CA ILE A 37 11.81 -15.04 -3.19
C ILE A 37 12.12 -13.85 -4.11
N PRO A 38 11.14 -13.33 -4.85
CA PRO A 38 11.34 -12.16 -5.69
C PRO A 38 11.67 -10.93 -4.84
N HIS A 39 12.17 -9.88 -5.47
CA HIS A 39 12.31 -8.61 -4.78
C HIS A 39 10.93 -8.10 -4.34
N LEU A 40 10.70 -8.11 -3.02
CA LEU A 40 9.47 -7.58 -2.45
C LEU A 40 9.55 -6.05 -2.41
N VAL A 41 8.62 -5.41 -3.10
CA VAL A 41 8.51 -3.94 -3.17
C VAL A 41 8.08 -3.38 -1.82
N ASN A 42 8.66 -2.26 -1.42
CA ASN A 42 8.35 -1.58 -0.16
C ASN A 42 6.84 -1.29 -0.01
N LYS A 43 6.26 -1.71 1.10
CA LYS A 43 4.83 -1.51 1.46
C LYS A 43 3.80 -2.13 0.52
N ARG A 44 4.21 -2.89 -0.51
CA ARG A 44 3.29 -3.62 -1.38
C ARG A 44 2.74 -4.84 -0.66
N LEU A 45 1.47 -5.15 -0.89
CA LEU A 45 0.81 -6.33 -0.35
C LEU A 45 1.04 -7.55 -1.25
N TYR A 46 1.24 -8.70 -0.60
CA TYR A 46 1.38 -9.99 -1.25
C TYR A 46 0.50 -11.02 -0.54
N ALA A 47 -0.39 -11.67 -1.26
CA ALA A 47 -1.07 -12.87 -0.74
C ALA A 47 -0.07 -14.03 -0.77
N THR A 48 0.13 -14.69 0.36
CA THR A 48 1.09 -15.80 0.48
C THR A 48 0.42 -17.04 1.04
N ALA A 49 0.88 -18.22 0.63
CA ALA A 49 0.41 -19.50 1.15
C ALA A 49 1.54 -20.51 1.32
N LEU A 50 1.47 -21.27 2.42
CA LEU A 50 2.23 -22.49 2.58
C LEU A 50 1.51 -23.61 1.83
N LEU A 51 2.19 -24.17 0.86
CA LEU A 51 1.69 -25.16 -0.08
C LEU A 51 2.33 -26.51 0.19
N GLU A 52 1.59 -27.60 -0.02
CA GLU A 52 2.09 -28.96 0.06
C GLU A 52 1.61 -29.76 -1.14
N ASN A 53 2.52 -30.41 -1.84
CA ASN A 53 2.14 -31.28 -2.95
C ASN A 53 1.75 -32.70 -2.46
N LYS A 54 1.24 -33.53 -3.37
CA LYS A 54 0.82 -34.93 -3.06
C LYS A 54 1.94 -35.80 -2.50
N LYS A 55 3.21 -35.41 -2.66
CA LYS A 55 4.39 -36.14 -2.14
C LYS A 55 4.87 -35.59 -0.79
N GLY A 56 4.13 -34.64 -0.18
CA GLY A 56 4.50 -34.00 1.09
C GLY A 56 5.57 -32.91 0.98
N HIS A 57 6.00 -32.54 -0.21
CA HIS A 57 6.97 -31.45 -0.38
C HIS A 57 6.28 -30.11 -0.19
N LYS A 58 6.90 -29.26 0.64
CA LYS A 58 6.42 -27.91 0.94
C LYS A 58 7.00 -26.89 -0.05
N ALA A 59 6.19 -25.94 -0.42
CA ALA A 59 6.54 -24.78 -1.24
C ALA A 59 5.80 -23.54 -0.71
N VAL A 60 6.14 -22.36 -1.20
CA VAL A 60 5.39 -21.13 -0.89
C VAL A 60 4.89 -20.51 -2.17
N GLY A 61 3.59 -20.25 -2.20
CA GLY A 61 2.96 -19.45 -3.23
C GLY A 61 2.95 -17.97 -2.82
N ILE A 62 3.35 -17.09 -3.72
CA ILE A 62 3.27 -15.64 -3.54
C ILE A 62 2.51 -15.04 -4.73
N VAL A 63 1.54 -14.19 -4.43
CA VAL A 63 0.77 -13.46 -5.44
C VAL A 63 0.80 -11.97 -5.07
N PRO A 64 1.48 -11.12 -5.85
CA PRO A 64 1.42 -9.68 -5.65
C PRO A 64 -0.03 -9.19 -5.77
N VAL A 65 -0.49 -8.35 -4.85
CA VAL A 65 -1.77 -7.65 -5.03
C VAL A 65 -1.59 -6.63 -6.14
N PRO A 66 -2.39 -6.67 -7.22
CA PRO A 66 -2.22 -5.77 -8.35
C PRO A 66 -2.65 -4.34 -7.99
N ASP A 67 -1.86 -3.35 -8.39
CA ASP A 67 -2.19 -1.94 -8.23
C ASP A 67 -3.24 -1.45 -9.24
N SER A 68 -3.46 -2.23 -10.32
CA SER A 68 -4.40 -1.92 -11.39
C SER A 68 -5.86 -2.20 -11.03
N VAL A 69 -6.13 -2.89 -9.91
CA VAL A 69 -7.48 -3.22 -9.47
C VAL A 69 -7.86 -2.43 -8.22
N PRO A 70 -9.16 -2.21 -7.97
CA PRO A 70 -9.61 -1.57 -6.74
C PRO A 70 -9.09 -2.31 -5.49
N PRO A 71 -8.71 -1.60 -4.42
CA PRO A 71 -8.22 -2.23 -3.18
C PRO A 71 -9.31 -2.98 -2.41
N TYR A 72 -10.56 -2.80 -2.77
CA TYR A 72 -11.72 -3.52 -2.23
C TYR A 72 -12.83 -3.62 -3.27
N LEU A 73 -13.70 -4.60 -3.09
CA LEU A 73 -14.96 -4.75 -3.80
C LEU A 73 -16.11 -4.32 -2.85
N LEU A 74 -16.87 -3.30 -3.25
CA LEU A 74 -18.11 -2.92 -2.58
C LEU A 74 -19.19 -3.96 -2.92
N LEU A 75 -19.89 -4.49 -1.92
CA LEU A 75 -20.95 -5.44 -2.11
C LEU A 75 -22.25 -4.76 -2.60
N SER A 76 -23.19 -5.55 -3.10
CA SER A 76 -24.40 -5.04 -3.75
C SER A 76 -25.29 -4.20 -2.82
N ASP A 77 -25.16 -4.34 -1.50
CA ASP A 77 -25.87 -3.52 -0.52
C ASP A 77 -25.33 -2.10 -0.35
N GLY A 78 -24.17 -1.78 -0.98
CA GLY A 78 -23.51 -0.48 -0.88
C GLY A 78 -22.98 -0.11 0.51
N LYS A 79 -23.00 -1.05 1.48
CA LYS A 79 -22.62 -0.81 2.88
C LYS A 79 -21.45 -1.70 3.33
N ARG A 80 -21.33 -2.88 2.74
CA ARG A 80 -20.29 -3.85 3.07
C ARG A 80 -19.27 -3.93 1.94
N PHE A 81 -18.02 -4.17 2.29
CA PHE A 81 -16.96 -4.37 1.31
C PHE A 81 -16.01 -5.50 1.72
N VAL A 82 -15.33 -6.07 0.75
CA VAL A 82 -14.30 -7.09 0.93
C VAL A 82 -13.00 -6.59 0.30
N ARG A 83 -11.90 -6.59 1.05
CA ARG A 83 -10.60 -6.17 0.56
C ARG A 83 -10.07 -7.16 -0.48
N THR A 84 -9.40 -6.66 -1.50
CA THR A 84 -8.89 -7.45 -2.63
C THR A 84 -7.89 -8.51 -2.19
N GLU A 85 -7.03 -8.23 -1.21
CA GLU A 85 -6.10 -9.21 -0.65
C GLU A 85 -6.82 -10.36 0.05
N ASN A 86 -7.98 -10.14 0.69
CA ASN A 86 -8.79 -11.20 1.29
C ASN A 86 -9.46 -12.07 0.22
N ILE A 87 -9.86 -11.46 -0.90
CA ILE A 87 -10.35 -12.22 -2.06
C ILE A 87 -9.22 -13.13 -2.57
N LEU A 88 -8.01 -12.61 -2.74
CA LEU A 88 -6.87 -13.41 -3.20
C LEU A 88 -6.58 -14.60 -2.26
N LEU A 89 -6.57 -14.38 -0.95
CA LEU A 89 -6.34 -15.46 0.02
C LEU A 89 -7.36 -16.62 -0.14
N ARG A 90 -8.62 -16.30 -0.39
CA ARG A 90 -9.65 -17.34 -0.60
C ARG A 90 -9.41 -18.14 -1.87
N TRP A 91 -8.88 -17.54 -2.91
CA TRP A 91 -8.63 -18.21 -4.20
C TRP A 91 -7.23 -18.80 -4.34
N MET A 92 -6.38 -18.72 -3.30
CA MET A 92 -5.06 -19.39 -3.31
C MET A 92 -5.13 -20.88 -3.70
N PRO A 93 -6.13 -21.69 -3.23
CA PRO A 93 -6.25 -23.07 -3.68
C PRO A 93 -6.52 -23.23 -5.19
N THR A 94 -7.18 -22.26 -5.81
CA THR A 94 -7.45 -22.27 -7.25
C THR A 94 -6.24 -21.82 -8.06
N LEU A 95 -5.48 -20.86 -7.51
CA LEU A 95 -4.27 -20.34 -8.16
C LEU A 95 -3.09 -21.35 -8.12
N PHE A 96 -3.09 -22.22 -7.12
CA PHE A 96 -2.08 -23.28 -6.93
C PHE A 96 -2.72 -24.66 -6.86
N ASP A 97 -3.52 -25.01 -7.86
CA ASP A 97 -4.37 -26.22 -7.92
C ASP A 97 -3.63 -27.55 -7.80
N ALA A 98 -2.34 -27.57 -8.18
CA ALA A 98 -1.44 -28.71 -8.01
C ALA A 98 -1.03 -28.98 -6.54
N TYR A 99 -1.39 -28.08 -5.61
CA TYR A 99 -0.97 -28.09 -4.22
C TYR A 99 -2.20 -27.99 -3.28
N SER A 100 -2.04 -28.47 -2.04
CA SER A 100 -2.96 -28.16 -0.94
C SER A 100 -2.43 -26.96 -0.16
N VAL A 101 -3.26 -25.95 0.07
CA VAL A 101 -2.96 -24.80 0.92
C VAL A 101 -3.10 -25.22 2.38
N LYS A 102 -2.01 -25.07 3.15
CA LYS A 102 -1.98 -25.40 4.60
C LYS A 102 -2.22 -24.17 5.46
N GLU A 103 -1.59 -23.08 5.11
CA GLU A 103 -1.69 -21.77 5.78
C GLU A 103 -1.67 -20.68 4.73
N SER A 104 -2.26 -19.54 5.02
CA SER A 104 -2.18 -18.38 4.14
C SER A 104 -2.28 -17.08 4.94
N CYS A 105 -1.58 -16.06 4.49
CA CYS A 105 -1.66 -14.71 5.05
C CYS A 105 -1.29 -13.67 3.99
N VAL A 106 -1.64 -12.42 4.26
CA VAL A 106 -1.09 -11.28 3.51
C VAL A 106 0.25 -10.90 4.14
N LEU A 107 1.21 -10.58 3.29
CA LEU A 107 2.56 -10.17 3.67
C LEU A 107 2.84 -8.78 3.11
N ALA A 108 3.52 -7.95 3.89
CA ALA A 108 4.14 -6.71 3.45
C ALA A 108 5.53 -6.56 4.05
N VAL A 109 6.40 -5.84 3.37
CA VAL A 109 7.73 -5.50 3.88
C VAL A 109 7.91 -3.99 3.94
N THR A 110 8.60 -3.52 4.98
CA THR A 110 9.13 -2.15 5.02
C THR A 110 10.64 -2.20 4.85
N ARG A 111 11.15 -1.41 3.92
CA ARG A 111 12.59 -1.25 3.65
C ARG A 111 13.10 0.06 4.23
N ASN A 112 14.36 0.11 4.54
CA ASN A 112 14.98 1.33 5.08
C ASN A 112 14.88 2.50 4.08
N ALA A 113 15.11 2.22 2.80
CA ALA A 113 14.86 3.15 1.68
C ALA A 113 14.44 2.36 0.45
N ASP A 114 13.82 3.00 -0.53
CA ASP A 114 13.58 2.44 -1.86
C ASP A 114 14.36 3.24 -2.90
N ILE A 115 14.82 2.57 -3.96
CA ILE A 115 15.52 3.25 -5.05
C ILE A 115 14.47 3.64 -6.09
N SER A 116 14.25 4.94 -6.26
CA SER A 116 13.53 5.46 -7.42
C SER A 116 14.45 5.45 -8.64
N PHE A 117 13.92 5.02 -9.76
CA PHE A 117 14.59 5.12 -11.06
C PHE A 117 14.39 6.55 -11.55
N ASP A 118 15.41 7.42 -11.40
CA ASP A 118 15.46 8.69 -12.10
C ASP A 118 15.89 8.41 -13.54
N GLU A 119 14.94 8.23 -14.44
CA GLU A 119 15.20 8.04 -15.89
C GLU A 119 15.81 9.27 -16.53
N GLU A 120 15.69 10.45 -15.92
CA GLU A 120 16.13 11.73 -16.49
C GLU A 120 17.66 11.95 -16.49
N LYS A 121 18.46 11.03 -15.96
CA LYS A 121 19.93 11.20 -15.86
C LYS A 121 20.73 10.31 -16.80
N PHE A 122 20.11 9.72 -17.80
CA PHE A 122 20.82 8.89 -18.76
C PHE A 122 21.30 9.75 -19.96
N GLU A 123 22.55 10.17 -19.93
CA GLU A 123 23.24 10.54 -21.15
C GLU A 123 23.55 9.27 -21.98
N ASP A 124 23.38 9.35 -23.30
CA ASP A 124 23.29 8.30 -24.32
C ASP A 124 24.49 7.32 -24.47
N ASN A 125 25.14 6.87 -23.40
CA ASN A 125 26.23 5.90 -23.48
C ASN A 125 25.87 4.55 -22.85
N GLU A 126 25.76 3.49 -23.67
CA GLU A 126 25.47 2.11 -23.24
C GLU A 126 26.42 1.56 -22.16
N GLU A 127 27.69 1.97 -22.14
CA GLU A 127 28.66 1.56 -21.12
C GLU A 127 28.36 2.19 -19.75
N ASP A 128 27.86 3.41 -19.73
CA ASP A 128 27.46 4.13 -18.52
C ASP A 128 26.18 3.53 -17.93
N PHE A 129 25.25 3.10 -18.78
CA PHE A 129 24.02 2.42 -18.37
C PHE A 129 24.31 1.11 -17.66
N ARG A 130 25.17 0.24 -18.20
CA ARG A 130 25.56 -1.04 -17.57
C ARG A 130 26.28 -0.84 -16.24
N ARG A 131 27.14 0.15 -16.15
CA ARG A 131 27.88 0.49 -14.93
C ARG A 131 26.94 1.06 -13.88
N HIS A 132 26.00 1.92 -14.28
CA HIS A 132 24.94 2.47 -13.43
C HIS A 132 23.99 1.38 -12.92
N MET A 133 23.52 0.48 -13.79
CA MET A 133 22.69 -0.65 -13.40
C MET A 133 23.41 -1.60 -12.42
N LYS A 134 24.69 -1.88 -12.61
CA LYS A 134 25.49 -2.64 -11.64
C LYS A 134 25.58 -1.93 -10.28
N LYS A 135 25.69 -0.60 -10.28
CA LYS A 135 25.71 0.19 -9.03
C LYS A 135 24.37 0.20 -8.34
N LEU A 136 23.27 0.34 -9.08
CA LEU A 136 21.89 0.26 -8.56
C LEU A 136 21.57 -1.13 -8.01
N LEU A 137 21.98 -2.20 -8.70
CA LEU A 137 21.78 -3.58 -8.21
C LEU A 137 22.57 -3.82 -6.91
N LYS A 138 23.80 -3.31 -6.80
CA LYS A 138 24.57 -3.36 -5.55
C LYS A 138 23.92 -2.52 -4.44
N GLN A 139 23.37 -1.35 -4.77
CA GLN A 139 22.64 -0.52 -3.80
C GLN A 139 21.35 -1.20 -3.33
N ARG A 140 20.64 -1.95 -4.20
CA ARG A 140 19.48 -2.76 -3.82
C ARG A 140 19.78 -3.77 -2.71
N ASP A 141 20.96 -4.37 -2.73
CA ASP A 141 21.39 -5.30 -1.66
C ASP A 141 21.58 -4.57 -0.32
N HIS A 142 21.80 -3.27 -0.32
CA HIS A 142 21.92 -2.44 0.89
C HIS A 142 20.58 -1.94 1.43
N LEU A 143 19.49 -2.08 0.68
CA LEU A 143 18.13 -1.71 1.13
C LEU A 143 17.51 -2.85 1.94
N ALA A 144 18.04 -3.04 3.12
CA ALA A 144 17.58 -4.09 4.03
C ALA A 144 16.09 -3.95 4.33
N VAL A 145 15.39 -5.08 4.36
CA VAL A 145 14.05 -5.13 4.95
C VAL A 145 14.22 -4.92 6.45
N VAL A 146 13.56 -3.92 7.00
CA VAL A 146 13.62 -3.58 8.42
C VAL A 146 12.38 -4.07 9.17
N ARG A 147 11.30 -4.41 8.45
CA ARG A 147 10.07 -4.92 9.02
C ARG A 147 9.39 -5.87 8.05
N LEU A 148 8.93 -7.01 8.55
CA LEU A 148 8.06 -7.96 7.87
C LEU A 148 6.72 -7.99 8.60
N GLU A 149 5.64 -7.75 7.90
CA GLU A 149 4.29 -7.71 8.44
C GLU A 149 3.46 -8.85 7.85
N LEU A 150 2.73 -9.54 8.70
CA LEU A 150 1.81 -10.63 8.35
C LEU A 150 0.41 -10.29 8.87
N SER A 151 -0.61 -10.48 8.06
CA SER A 151 -2.01 -10.18 8.43
C SER A 151 -2.64 -11.18 9.39
N ALA A 152 -1.92 -12.23 9.75
CA ALA A 152 -2.34 -13.24 10.72
C ALA A 152 -1.13 -13.96 11.32
N ALA A 153 -1.30 -14.51 12.50
CA ALA A 153 -0.34 -15.44 13.07
C ALA A 153 -0.27 -16.70 12.20
N VAL A 154 0.96 -17.13 11.91
CA VAL A 154 1.25 -18.33 11.12
C VAL A 154 2.19 -19.24 11.91
N SER A 155 2.32 -20.51 11.49
CA SER A 155 3.25 -21.44 12.11
C SER A 155 4.69 -20.91 12.06
N GLY A 156 5.49 -21.22 13.08
CA GLY A 156 6.90 -20.82 13.12
C GLY A 156 7.71 -21.32 11.93
N ALA A 157 7.31 -22.46 11.34
CA ALA A 157 7.92 -23.00 10.13
C ALA A 157 7.62 -22.10 8.92
N PHE A 158 6.38 -21.68 8.73
CA PHE A 158 6.00 -20.81 7.63
C PHE A 158 6.61 -19.39 7.81
N GLN A 159 6.54 -18.85 9.03
CA GLN A 159 7.19 -17.58 9.34
C GLN A 159 8.69 -17.60 8.99
N LYS A 160 9.41 -18.68 9.34
CA LYS A 160 10.84 -18.82 9.03
C LYS A 160 11.09 -18.86 7.52
N ILE A 161 10.24 -19.54 6.75
CA ILE A 161 10.36 -19.59 5.28
C ILE A 161 10.18 -18.21 4.67
N LEU A 162 9.27 -17.37 5.21
CA LEU A 162 9.02 -16.00 4.72
C LEU A 162 10.12 -15.02 5.17
N SER A 163 10.62 -15.13 6.40
CA SER A 163 11.58 -14.18 6.99
C SER A 163 13.03 -14.41 6.56
N SER A 164 13.44 -15.68 6.40
CA SER A 164 14.83 -16.03 6.10
C SER A 164 15.36 -15.41 4.80
N PRO A 165 14.64 -15.46 3.66
CA PRO A 165 15.14 -14.88 2.41
C PRO A 165 15.25 -13.34 2.44
N VAL A 166 14.42 -12.67 3.24
CA VAL A 166 14.46 -11.21 3.41
C VAL A 166 15.38 -10.76 4.55
N ARG A 167 16.03 -11.73 5.23
CA ARG A 167 17.04 -11.50 6.28
C ARG A 167 16.55 -10.64 7.44
N VAL A 168 15.29 -10.83 7.86
CA VAL A 168 14.73 -10.16 9.04
C VAL A 168 14.85 -11.06 10.27
N GLU A 169 15.13 -10.46 11.41
CA GLU A 169 15.17 -11.15 12.70
C GLU A 169 13.76 -11.28 13.29
N LYS A 170 13.62 -12.17 14.30
CA LYS A 170 12.32 -12.45 14.92
C LYS A 170 11.61 -11.19 15.45
N HIS A 171 12.35 -10.26 16.03
CA HIS A 171 11.79 -9.02 16.57
C HIS A 171 11.33 -8.02 15.50
N GLN A 172 11.70 -8.22 14.22
CA GLN A 172 11.30 -7.43 13.07
C GLN A 172 10.06 -8.02 12.36
N VAL A 173 9.53 -9.15 12.84
CA VAL A 173 8.35 -9.80 12.28
C VAL A 173 7.14 -9.47 13.14
N PHE A 174 6.14 -8.86 12.54
CA PHE A 174 4.87 -8.46 13.16
C PHE A 174 3.73 -9.25 12.54
N ALA A 175 2.93 -9.90 13.36
CA ALA A 175 1.81 -10.72 12.91
C ALA A 175 0.55 -10.32 13.70
N ASP A 176 -0.30 -9.54 13.08
CA ASP A 176 -1.52 -9.00 13.67
C ASP A 176 -2.72 -9.23 12.73
N ALA A 177 -3.88 -9.51 13.30
CA ALA A 177 -5.13 -9.68 12.55
C ALA A 177 -5.74 -8.33 12.11
N CYS A 178 -4.93 -7.48 11.47
CA CYS A 178 -5.33 -6.17 10.99
C CYS A 178 -4.99 -5.96 9.51
N PRO A 179 -5.58 -4.98 8.82
CA PRO A 179 -5.16 -4.60 7.48
C PRO A 179 -3.72 -4.05 7.51
N LEU A 180 -2.85 -4.60 6.67
CA LEU A 180 -1.45 -4.15 6.57
C LEU A 180 -1.30 -2.82 5.82
N ASN A 181 -2.30 -2.44 5.02
CA ASN A 181 -2.33 -1.16 4.32
C ASN A 181 -3.73 -0.55 4.48
N MET A 182 -3.78 0.66 5.01
CA MET A 182 -5.02 1.41 5.28
C MET A 182 -5.34 2.46 4.22
N GLN A 183 -4.54 2.57 3.15
CA GLN A 183 -4.76 3.59 2.10
C GLN A 183 -6.12 3.47 1.42
N TYR A 184 -6.71 2.27 1.38
CA TYR A 184 -8.05 2.06 0.84
C TYR A 184 -9.14 2.90 1.53
N VAL A 185 -8.90 3.31 2.79
CA VAL A 185 -9.86 4.12 3.57
C VAL A 185 -10.09 5.49 2.91
N PHE A 186 -9.06 6.11 2.33
CA PHE A 186 -9.21 7.39 1.65
C PHE A 186 -10.16 7.30 0.46
N ARG A 187 -10.07 6.21 -0.31
CA ARG A 187 -11.01 5.95 -1.39
C ARG A 187 -12.41 5.63 -0.85
N LEU A 188 -12.49 4.80 0.19
CA LEU A 188 -13.76 4.44 0.82
C LEU A 188 -14.51 5.69 1.30
N ILE A 189 -13.83 6.65 1.92
CA ILE A 189 -14.41 7.92 2.38
C ILE A 189 -15.08 8.68 1.23
N SER A 190 -14.45 8.73 0.05
CA SER A 190 -15.01 9.43 -1.11
C SER A 190 -16.22 8.72 -1.73
N GLU A 191 -16.41 7.44 -1.45
CA GLU A 191 -17.51 6.60 -1.95
C GLU A 191 -18.65 6.42 -0.91
N LEU A 192 -18.49 6.98 0.31
CA LEU A 192 -19.51 6.87 1.36
C LEU A 192 -20.82 7.57 0.96
N PRO A 193 -21.98 6.97 1.25
CA PRO A 193 -23.26 7.69 1.21
C PRO A 193 -23.20 8.92 2.11
N ARG A 194 -23.85 10.02 1.67
CA ARG A 194 -23.82 11.30 2.38
C ARG A 194 -24.19 11.19 3.86
N GLU A 195 -25.21 10.41 4.15
CA GLU A 195 -25.71 10.18 5.53
C GLU A 195 -24.65 9.55 6.45
N LEU A 196 -23.84 8.59 5.92
CA LEU A 196 -22.73 7.99 6.65
C LEU A 196 -21.54 8.93 6.74
N SER A 197 -21.27 9.68 5.68
CA SER A 197 -20.19 10.68 5.68
C SER A 197 -20.42 11.74 6.76
N GLU A 198 -21.65 12.26 6.89
CA GLU A 198 -22.01 13.24 7.93
C GLU A 198 -21.88 12.71 9.36
N GLN A 199 -22.01 11.38 9.56
CA GLN A 199 -21.85 10.74 10.87
C GLN A 199 -20.40 10.38 11.22
N LEU A 200 -19.60 10.04 10.22
CA LEU A 200 -18.26 9.45 10.42
C LEU A 200 -17.14 10.47 10.21
N LEU A 201 -17.38 11.56 9.50
CA LEU A 201 -16.39 12.60 9.25
C LEU A 201 -16.63 13.80 10.13
N TYR A 202 -15.54 14.47 10.49
CA TYR A 202 -15.65 15.77 11.11
C TYR A 202 -16.26 16.78 10.13
N PRO A 203 -17.01 17.79 10.60
CA PRO A 203 -17.46 18.86 9.74
C PRO A 203 -16.29 19.60 9.13
N ASP A 204 -16.50 20.11 7.90
CA ASP A 204 -15.46 20.86 7.20
C ASP A 204 -14.98 22.04 8.03
N TYR A 205 -13.69 22.05 8.35
CA TYR A 205 -13.07 23.16 9.01
C TYR A 205 -12.84 24.31 8.01
N ARG A 206 -13.29 25.51 8.39
CA ARG A 206 -13.01 26.72 7.60
C ARG A 206 -11.89 27.50 8.25
N PRO A 207 -10.71 27.57 7.61
CA PRO A 207 -9.60 28.37 8.13
C PRO A 207 -10.02 29.83 8.31
N ARG A 208 -9.61 30.41 9.44
CA ARG A 208 -9.88 31.81 9.72
C ARG A 208 -8.77 32.70 9.17
N TRP A 209 -9.08 33.94 8.93
CA TRP A 209 -8.04 34.94 8.68
C TRP A 209 -7.18 35.08 9.94
N ALA A 210 -5.85 35.03 9.78
CA ALA A 210 -4.94 35.14 10.91
C ALA A 210 -5.02 36.53 11.52
N GLU A 211 -5.23 36.62 12.84
CA GLU A 211 -5.45 37.87 13.57
C GLU A 211 -4.27 38.84 13.47
N ASP A 212 -3.07 38.33 13.27
CA ASP A 212 -1.84 39.11 13.17
C ASP A 212 -1.72 39.85 11.80
N PHE A 213 -2.65 39.61 10.86
CA PHE A 213 -2.67 40.25 9.54
C PHE A 213 -3.86 41.19 9.36
N LEU A 214 -3.56 42.45 9.02
CA LEU A 214 -4.60 43.45 8.67
C LEU A 214 -5.01 43.27 7.21
N LYS A 215 -6.31 43.07 6.98
CA LYS A 215 -6.85 42.81 5.63
C LYS A 215 -6.72 44.00 4.68
N GLU A 216 -6.81 45.20 5.23
CA GLU A 216 -6.84 46.47 4.48
C GLU A 216 -5.44 46.95 4.06
N GLN A 217 -4.38 46.35 4.57
CA GLN A 217 -3.02 46.72 4.25
C GLN A 217 -2.34 45.67 3.37
N GLN A 218 -1.37 46.12 2.59
CA GLN A 218 -0.51 45.23 1.82
C GLN A 218 0.24 44.28 2.76
N ILE A 219 0.24 42.99 2.43
CA ILE A 219 0.88 41.96 3.26
C ILE A 219 2.40 42.15 3.25
N MET A 220 2.97 42.52 2.10
CA MET A 220 4.40 42.78 1.96
C MET A 220 4.88 43.87 2.95
N THR A 221 4.15 44.98 3.05
CA THR A 221 4.46 46.05 4.01
C THR A 221 4.41 45.55 5.46
N GLN A 222 3.41 44.72 5.79
CA GLN A 222 3.26 44.19 7.14
C GLN A 222 4.42 43.25 7.52
N VAL A 223 4.87 42.40 6.57
CA VAL A 223 5.98 41.44 6.78
C VAL A 223 7.33 42.18 6.88
N GLN A 224 7.50 43.29 6.16
CA GLN A 224 8.72 44.13 6.29
C GLN A 224 8.86 44.79 7.67
N HIS A 225 7.73 45.04 8.35
CA HIS A 225 7.75 45.68 9.67
C HIS A 225 7.88 44.70 10.83
N LYS A 226 7.37 43.49 10.68
CA LYS A 226 7.34 42.49 11.76
C LYS A 226 7.22 41.09 11.19
N ASP A 227 7.93 40.14 11.80
CA ASP A 227 7.73 38.72 11.54
C ASP A 227 6.28 38.32 11.79
N ARG A 228 5.72 37.53 10.87
CA ARG A 228 4.33 37.07 10.92
C ARG A 228 4.29 35.55 10.87
N LEU A 229 3.40 34.96 11.66
CA LEU A 229 3.21 33.52 11.73
C LEU A 229 1.84 33.15 11.18
N LEU A 230 1.79 32.13 10.32
CA LEU A 230 0.57 31.47 9.86
C LEU A 230 0.59 30.02 10.36
N PHE A 231 -0.46 29.62 11.05
CA PHE A 231 -0.57 28.28 11.64
C PHE A 231 -1.58 27.44 10.87
N TYR A 232 -1.10 26.71 9.87
CA TYR A 232 -1.93 25.82 9.06
C TYR A 232 -2.27 24.52 9.80
N PRO A 233 -3.47 23.96 9.59
CA PRO A 233 -4.57 24.40 8.69
C PRO A 233 -5.56 25.36 9.33
N TYR A 234 -5.27 25.91 10.49
CA TYR A 234 -6.22 26.74 11.26
C TYR A 234 -6.32 28.16 10.72
N ASP A 235 -5.23 28.73 10.28
CA ASP A 235 -5.20 30.00 9.60
C ASP A 235 -5.35 29.81 8.08
N SER A 236 -5.99 30.81 7.45
CA SER A 236 -6.16 30.84 6.00
C SER A 236 -4.84 31.01 5.28
N VAL A 237 -4.69 30.35 4.14
CA VAL A 237 -3.57 30.54 3.23
C VAL A 237 -3.61 31.89 2.48
N GLU A 238 -4.74 32.58 2.54
CA GLU A 238 -5.01 33.83 1.81
C GLU A 238 -3.94 34.93 2.01
N PRO A 239 -3.45 35.22 3.24
CA PRO A 239 -2.37 36.21 3.42
C PRO A 239 -1.11 35.82 2.65
N PHE A 240 -0.76 34.54 2.60
CA PHE A 240 0.40 34.06 1.85
C PHE A 240 0.23 34.21 0.33
N LEU A 241 -0.95 33.87 -0.20
CA LEU A 241 -1.26 34.03 -1.61
C LEU A 241 -1.25 35.51 -2.02
N ARG A 242 -1.79 36.40 -1.17
CA ARG A 242 -1.72 37.84 -1.39
C ARG A 242 -0.30 38.36 -1.39
N LEU A 243 0.58 37.91 -0.47
CA LEU A 243 1.99 38.27 -0.48
C LEU A 243 2.67 37.90 -1.80
N LEU A 244 2.40 36.68 -2.33
CA LEU A 244 2.96 36.26 -3.63
C LEU A 244 2.49 37.14 -4.78
N ASN A 245 1.21 37.50 -4.81
CA ASN A 245 0.67 38.38 -5.84
C ASN A 245 1.25 39.79 -5.74
N GLU A 246 1.32 40.36 -4.53
CA GLU A 246 1.95 41.67 -4.31
C GLU A 246 3.44 41.69 -4.70
N ALA A 247 4.15 40.56 -4.49
CA ALA A 247 5.56 40.44 -4.89
C ALA A 247 5.73 40.27 -6.41
N ALA A 248 4.73 39.73 -7.11
CA ALA A 248 4.77 39.59 -8.57
C ALA A 248 4.43 40.90 -9.31
N GLU A 249 3.76 41.83 -8.66
CA GLU A 249 3.36 43.13 -9.20
C GLU A 249 4.40 44.22 -8.96
N ASN A 250 5.40 44.00 -8.09
CA ASN A 250 6.50 44.91 -7.77
C ASN A 250 7.79 44.51 -8.48
#